data_9538a2e74eb6b4ad20127b8fa09d1c5b
#
_entry.id   9538a2e74eb6b4ad20127b8fa09d1c5b
#
_cell.length_a   1.000
_cell.length_b   1.000
_cell.length_c   1.000
_cell.angle_alpha   90.00
_cell.angle_beta   90.00
_cell.angle_gamma   90.00
#
_symmetry.space_group_name_H-M   'P 1'
#
loop_
_entity.id
_entity.type
_entity.pdbx_description
1 polymer ?
#
loop_
_entity_poly.entity_id
_entity_poly.type
_entity_poly.pdbx_seq_one_letter_code
_entity_poly.pdbx_strand_id
1 'polypeptide(L)'
;GAEGVVVKRLVLMRGLGLSNTGAKIGTKEMWDERIEGVKTGGIESLADGVMERWFSKKLLASPDLELWRNMLAQQEDVGYAGCCAAISGTDFFATTATLRLPTLGIAGSEDGSTPPDMVRETVGLIPGSQFHLIRNSGHLPCVDQSKEFARIVSDFMRSVGHI
;
A
#
# COMPACT_ATOMS: atom_id res chain seq x y z
N GLY A 1 4.98 34.19 35.57
CA GLY A 1 4.56 33.00 34.87
C GLY A 1 4.70 33.21 33.37
N ALA A 2 5.65 32.53 32.74
CA ALA A 2 5.78 32.56 31.30
C ALA A 2 4.80 31.51 30.71
N GLU A 3 3.69 31.97 30.15
CA GLU A 3 2.83 31.12 29.34
C GLU A 3 3.56 30.81 28.04
N GLY A 4 4.06 29.58 27.94
CA GLY A 4 4.66 29.09 26.72
C GLY A 4 3.60 29.00 25.61
N VAL A 5 3.72 29.84 24.60
CA VAL A 5 2.91 29.73 23.37
C VAL A 5 3.33 28.48 22.65
N VAL A 6 2.55 27.40 22.75
CA VAL A 6 2.71 26.21 21.94
C VAL A 6 2.18 26.53 20.55
N VAL A 7 3.07 26.92 19.64
CA VAL A 7 2.73 27.02 18.22
C VAL A 7 2.56 25.60 17.68
N LYS A 8 1.34 25.08 17.68
CA LYS A 8 0.98 23.89 16.92
C LYS A 8 1.12 24.24 15.43
N ARG A 9 2.16 23.75 14.79
CA ARG A 9 2.29 23.84 13.34
C ARG A 9 1.15 23.05 12.73
N LEU A 10 0.15 23.72 12.20
CA LEU A 10 -0.93 23.09 11.47
C LEU A 10 -0.33 22.59 10.14
N VAL A 11 -0.08 21.29 10.04
CA VAL A 11 0.28 20.67 8.76
C VAL A 11 -1.03 20.52 7.98
N LEU A 12 -1.28 21.41 7.04
CA LEU A 12 -2.40 21.29 6.11
C LEU A 12 -2.10 20.17 5.11
N MET A 13 -2.74 19.02 5.29
CA MET A 13 -2.76 17.96 4.28
C MET A 13 -3.63 18.43 3.11
N ARG A 14 -3.07 18.51 1.91
CA ARG A 14 -3.76 18.98 0.70
C ARG A 14 -4.50 17.86 -0.02
N GLY A 15 -4.08 16.61 0.18
CA GLY A 15 -4.69 15.44 -0.42
C GLY A 15 -4.14 14.15 0.18
N LEU A 16 -4.80 13.05 -0.11
CA LEU A 16 -4.44 11.69 0.30
C LEU A 16 -4.30 10.80 -0.93
N GLY A 17 -3.16 10.13 -1.07
CA GLY A 17 -2.96 9.06 -2.05
C GLY A 17 -3.00 7.69 -1.36
N LEU A 18 -3.88 6.81 -1.81
CA LEU A 18 -4.01 5.42 -1.36
C LEU A 18 -3.72 4.51 -2.54
N SER A 19 -2.54 3.90 -2.53
CA SER A 19 -2.12 2.99 -3.62
C SER A 19 -1.99 1.58 -3.08
N ASN A 20 -2.68 0.64 -3.73
CA ASN A 20 -2.53 -0.79 -3.45
C ASN A 20 -2.64 -1.10 -1.95
N THR A 21 -3.74 -0.69 -1.35
CA THR A 21 -3.99 -0.79 0.10
C THR A 21 -5.47 -1.00 0.38
N GLY A 22 -5.82 -1.23 1.64
CA GLY A 22 -7.20 -1.41 2.08
C GLY A 22 -7.43 -0.88 3.49
N ALA A 23 -8.67 -0.50 3.79
CA ALA A 23 -9.08 -0.11 5.15
C ALA A 23 -8.91 -1.26 6.15
N LYS A 24 -8.98 -2.50 5.65
CA LYS A 24 -8.66 -3.73 6.38
C LYS A 24 -8.11 -4.74 5.39
N ILE A 25 -7.01 -5.40 5.74
CA ILE A 25 -6.33 -6.35 4.85
C ILE A 25 -6.23 -7.71 5.54
N GLY A 26 -6.90 -8.70 4.97
CA GLY A 26 -6.89 -10.08 5.44
C GLY A 26 -7.56 -10.29 6.79
N THR A 27 -7.35 -11.48 7.35
CA THR A 27 -7.86 -11.88 8.67
C THR A 27 -6.72 -12.06 9.67
N LYS A 28 -7.03 -12.06 10.95
CA LYS A 28 -6.06 -12.29 12.00
C LYS A 28 -5.33 -13.62 11.82
N GLU A 29 -6.07 -14.67 11.49
CA GLU A 29 -5.55 -16.03 11.29
C GLU A 29 -4.52 -16.06 10.15
N MET A 30 -4.83 -15.44 9.01
CA MET A 30 -3.92 -15.33 7.87
C MET A 30 -2.61 -14.62 8.25
N TRP A 31 -2.70 -13.56 9.05
CA TRP A 31 -1.51 -12.83 9.49
C TRP A 31 -0.71 -13.59 10.54
N ASP A 32 -1.37 -14.29 11.47
CA ASP A 32 -0.72 -15.15 12.48
C ASP A 32 0.05 -16.30 11.80
N GLU A 33 -0.54 -16.96 10.80
CA GLU A 33 0.13 -18.00 10.00
C GLU A 33 1.37 -17.45 9.27
N ARG A 34 1.26 -16.24 8.70
CA ARG A 34 2.40 -15.59 8.03
C ARG A 34 3.51 -15.24 9.00
N ILE A 35 3.18 -14.69 10.18
CA ILE A 35 4.15 -14.38 11.24
C ILE A 35 4.87 -15.65 11.71
N GLU A 36 4.11 -16.74 11.90
CA GLU A 36 4.71 -18.01 12.32
C GLU A 36 5.60 -18.61 11.23
N GLY A 37 5.19 -18.50 9.96
CA GLY A 37 6.01 -18.89 8.81
C GLY A 37 7.37 -18.18 8.78
N VAL A 38 7.37 -16.86 9.03
CA VAL A 38 8.61 -16.07 9.10
C VAL A 38 9.49 -16.49 10.31
N LYS A 39 8.88 -16.72 11.47
CA LYS A 39 9.63 -17.15 12.66
C LYS A 39 10.31 -18.51 12.50
N THR A 40 9.70 -19.40 11.75
CA THR A 40 10.20 -20.78 11.58
C THR A 40 11.11 -20.95 10.37
N GLY A 41 10.82 -20.28 9.26
CA GLY A 41 11.53 -20.45 7.99
C GLY A 41 12.24 -19.19 7.47
N GLY A 42 12.16 -18.07 8.22
CA GLY A 42 12.64 -16.77 7.75
C GLY A 42 11.77 -16.20 6.63
N ILE A 43 11.99 -14.91 6.33
CA ILE A 43 11.29 -14.23 5.23
C ILE A 43 11.59 -14.86 3.87
N GLU A 44 12.77 -15.45 3.71
CA GLU A 44 13.19 -16.17 2.50
C GLU A 44 12.19 -17.25 2.11
N SER A 45 11.63 -17.97 3.08
CA SER A 45 10.65 -19.04 2.85
C SER A 45 9.34 -18.55 2.22
N LEU A 46 9.03 -17.27 2.34
CA LEU A 46 7.83 -16.64 1.79
C LEU A 46 8.09 -15.88 0.48
N ALA A 47 9.35 -15.66 0.13
CA ALA A 47 9.74 -14.71 -0.91
C ALA A 47 9.06 -14.98 -2.25
N ASP A 48 9.06 -16.22 -2.74
CA ASP A 48 8.51 -16.57 -4.05
C ASP A 48 6.98 -16.32 -4.10
N GLY A 49 6.25 -16.76 -3.07
CA GLY A 49 4.81 -16.52 -2.98
C GLY A 49 4.45 -15.03 -2.77
N VAL A 50 5.36 -14.22 -2.24
CA VAL A 50 5.19 -12.76 -2.16
C VAL A 50 5.39 -12.16 -3.54
N MET A 51 6.42 -12.56 -4.28
CA MET A 51 6.67 -12.07 -5.65
C MET A 51 5.45 -12.33 -6.56
N GLU A 52 4.88 -13.52 -6.52
CA GLU A 52 3.70 -13.88 -7.31
C GLU A 52 2.50 -12.96 -7.03
N ARG A 53 2.32 -12.49 -5.79
CA ARG A 53 1.25 -11.57 -5.42
C ARG A 53 1.56 -10.11 -5.72
N TRP A 54 2.84 -9.74 -5.77
CA TRP A 54 3.25 -8.35 -5.87
C TRP A 54 3.38 -7.87 -7.30
N PHE A 55 3.75 -8.72 -8.24
CA PHE A 55 4.15 -8.27 -9.56
C PHE A 55 3.23 -8.76 -10.68
N SER A 56 3.21 -7.99 -11.76
CA SER A 56 2.51 -8.35 -12.98
C SER A 56 3.16 -9.58 -13.63
N LYS A 57 2.39 -10.30 -14.44
CA LYS A 57 2.88 -11.44 -15.23
C LYS A 57 4.12 -11.09 -16.07
N LYS A 58 4.18 -9.84 -16.54
CA LYS A 58 5.32 -9.35 -17.31
C LYS A 58 6.59 -9.27 -16.46
N LEU A 59 6.51 -8.72 -15.24
CA LEU A 59 7.66 -8.61 -14.35
C LEU A 59 8.06 -9.97 -13.78
N LEU A 60 7.10 -10.85 -13.48
CA LEU A 60 7.38 -12.23 -13.07
C LEU A 60 8.19 -13.02 -14.09
N ALA A 61 8.05 -12.69 -15.39
CA ALA A 61 8.85 -13.30 -16.46
C ALA A 61 10.15 -12.54 -16.77
N SER A 62 10.43 -11.45 -16.04
CA SER A 62 11.63 -10.61 -16.25
C SER A 62 12.80 -11.06 -15.38
N PRO A 63 14.04 -10.96 -15.88
CA PRO A 63 15.23 -11.15 -15.02
C PRO A 63 15.32 -10.16 -13.86
N ASP A 64 14.64 -9.03 -13.93
CA ASP A 64 14.61 -8.03 -12.86
C ASP A 64 13.87 -8.52 -11.61
N LEU A 65 13.08 -9.60 -11.71
CA LEU A 65 12.37 -10.18 -10.56
C LEU A 65 13.32 -10.54 -9.40
N GLU A 66 14.50 -11.05 -9.76
CA GLU A 66 15.49 -11.47 -8.77
C GLU A 66 15.95 -10.31 -7.86
N LEU A 67 16.03 -9.09 -8.40
CA LEU A 67 16.39 -7.90 -7.61
C LEU A 67 15.35 -7.64 -6.51
N TRP A 68 14.07 -7.76 -6.84
CA TRP A 68 12.97 -7.53 -5.90
C TRP A 68 12.85 -8.66 -4.88
N ARG A 69 13.06 -9.89 -5.33
CA ARG A 69 13.11 -11.06 -4.46
C ARG A 69 14.23 -10.93 -3.42
N ASN A 70 15.43 -10.56 -3.87
CA ASN A 70 16.58 -10.37 -2.98
C ASN A 70 16.36 -9.19 -2.02
N MET A 71 15.75 -8.08 -2.47
CA MET A 71 15.39 -6.97 -1.60
C MET A 71 14.46 -7.41 -0.47
N LEU A 72 13.48 -8.26 -0.76
CA LEU A 72 12.58 -8.80 0.27
C LEU A 72 13.33 -9.77 1.20
N ALA A 73 14.07 -10.72 0.65
CA ALA A 73 14.76 -11.76 1.41
C ALA A 73 15.81 -11.20 2.37
N GLN A 74 16.35 -10.02 2.11
CA GLN A 74 17.32 -9.33 2.97
C GLN A 74 16.68 -8.52 4.11
N GLN A 75 15.35 -8.52 4.23
CA GLN A 75 14.69 -7.81 5.34
C GLN A 75 14.86 -8.60 6.65
N GLU A 76 14.88 -7.86 7.75
CA GLU A 76 14.91 -8.46 9.09
C GLU A 76 13.59 -9.16 9.43
N ASP A 77 13.64 -10.44 9.77
CA ASP A 77 12.46 -11.26 10.10
C ASP A 77 11.59 -10.62 11.18
N VAL A 78 12.21 -10.05 12.23
CA VAL A 78 11.53 -9.39 13.33
C VAL A 78 10.78 -8.14 12.85
N GLY A 79 11.40 -7.36 11.97
CA GLY A 79 10.79 -6.17 11.37
C GLY A 79 9.57 -6.52 10.51
N TYR A 80 9.72 -7.52 9.65
CA TYR A 80 8.64 -7.99 8.79
C TYR A 80 7.46 -8.55 9.61
N ALA A 81 7.74 -9.42 10.59
CA ALA A 81 6.72 -9.96 11.48
C ALA A 81 5.99 -8.85 12.27
N GLY A 82 6.72 -7.82 12.71
CA GLY A 82 6.16 -6.64 13.36
C GLY A 82 5.20 -5.87 12.47
N CYS A 83 5.54 -5.67 11.20
CA CYS A 83 4.64 -5.07 10.20
C CYS A 83 3.38 -5.92 9.98
N CYS A 84 3.53 -7.25 9.85
CA CYS A 84 2.40 -8.16 9.74
C CYS A 84 1.46 -8.07 10.94
N ALA A 85 2.00 -8.02 12.16
CA ALA A 85 1.23 -7.88 13.38
C ALA A 85 0.48 -6.53 13.45
N ALA A 86 1.12 -5.44 13.02
CA ALA A 86 0.49 -4.13 12.94
C ALA A 86 -0.69 -4.14 11.98
N ILE A 87 -0.54 -4.72 10.79
CA ILE A 87 -1.63 -4.83 9.79
C ILE A 87 -2.76 -5.69 10.33
N SER A 88 -2.44 -6.85 10.94
CA SER A 88 -3.42 -7.77 11.53
C SER A 88 -4.34 -7.10 12.55
N GLY A 89 -3.80 -6.15 13.32
CA GLY A 89 -4.54 -5.43 14.36
C GLY A 89 -5.36 -4.24 13.86
N THR A 90 -5.35 -3.92 12.55
CA THR A 90 -5.99 -2.72 12.03
C THR A 90 -7.36 -2.99 11.38
N ASP A 91 -8.29 -2.07 11.66
CA ASP A 91 -9.55 -1.91 10.95
C ASP A 91 -9.87 -0.42 10.87
N PHE A 92 -9.70 0.16 9.69
CA PHE A 92 -9.87 1.58 9.43
C PHE A 92 -11.18 1.93 8.71
N PHE A 93 -12.13 1.03 8.57
CA PHE A 93 -13.38 1.31 7.86
C PHE A 93 -14.09 2.54 8.41
N ALA A 94 -14.32 2.56 9.74
CA ALA A 94 -15.03 3.66 10.37
C ALA A 94 -14.27 4.99 10.29
N THR A 95 -12.95 4.98 10.53
CA THR A 95 -12.12 6.19 10.48
C THR A 95 -11.93 6.71 9.06
N THR A 96 -11.76 5.82 8.08
CA THR A 96 -11.67 6.20 6.65
C THR A 96 -12.94 6.89 6.18
N ALA A 97 -14.12 6.43 6.59
CA ALA A 97 -15.40 7.05 6.25
C ALA A 97 -15.59 8.47 6.83
N THR A 98 -14.77 8.89 7.80
CA THR A 98 -14.81 10.26 8.34
C THR A 98 -13.94 11.25 7.59
N LEU A 99 -13.06 10.79 6.68
CA LEU A 99 -12.16 11.66 5.93
C LEU A 99 -12.93 12.58 4.97
N ARG A 100 -12.45 13.82 4.83
CA ARG A 100 -13.08 14.87 4.01
C ARG A 100 -12.03 15.68 3.23
N LEU A 101 -11.04 15.01 2.69
CA LEU A 101 -10.00 15.65 1.87
C LEU A 101 -9.95 15.01 0.49
N PRO A 102 -9.48 15.74 -0.54
CA PRO A 102 -9.27 15.17 -1.86
C PRO A 102 -8.47 13.87 -1.75
N THR A 103 -9.00 12.80 -2.33
CA THR A 103 -8.37 11.48 -2.21
C THR A 103 -8.25 10.81 -3.57
N LEU A 104 -7.08 10.26 -3.83
CA LEU A 104 -6.75 9.45 -5.00
C LEU A 104 -6.51 8.00 -4.57
N GLY A 105 -7.29 7.06 -5.13
CA GLY A 105 -7.04 5.64 -5.04
C GLY A 105 -6.37 5.11 -6.31
N ILE A 106 -5.35 4.28 -6.17
CA ILE A 106 -4.66 3.60 -7.27
C ILE A 106 -4.60 2.11 -6.98
N ALA A 107 -4.93 1.29 -7.98
CA ALA A 107 -4.77 -0.16 -7.90
C ALA A 107 -4.13 -0.71 -9.17
N GLY A 108 -3.31 -1.74 -9.04
CA GLY A 108 -2.83 -2.56 -10.16
C GLY A 108 -3.85 -3.64 -10.52
N SER A 109 -4.09 -3.86 -11.81
CA SER A 109 -5.08 -4.84 -12.29
C SER A 109 -4.73 -6.30 -11.97
N GLU A 110 -3.46 -6.57 -11.64
CA GLU A 110 -2.92 -7.90 -11.34
C GLU A 110 -2.43 -8.01 -9.88
N ASP A 111 -2.88 -7.08 -9.01
CA ASP A 111 -2.51 -7.08 -7.59
C ASP A 111 -3.14 -8.28 -6.86
N GLY A 112 -2.31 -9.22 -6.43
CA GLY A 112 -2.71 -10.40 -5.66
C GLY A 112 -2.70 -10.18 -4.14
N SER A 113 -2.23 -9.02 -3.66
CA SER A 113 -2.17 -8.69 -2.22
C SER A 113 -3.36 -7.84 -1.77
N THR A 114 -3.64 -6.76 -2.51
CA THR A 114 -4.78 -5.87 -2.30
C THR A 114 -5.50 -5.66 -3.63
N PRO A 115 -6.38 -6.59 -4.02
CA PRO A 115 -7.06 -6.55 -5.31
C PRO A 115 -7.79 -5.22 -5.56
N PRO A 116 -8.01 -4.85 -6.83
CA PRO A 116 -8.61 -3.56 -7.19
C PRO A 116 -9.93 -3.24 -6.47
N ASP A 117 -10.74 -4.25 -6.21
CA ASP A 117 -12.03 -4.06 -5.52
C ASP A 117 -11.85 -3.64 -4.06
N MET A 118 -10.83 -4.16 -3.36
CA MET A 118 -10.49 -3.74 -2.00
C MET A 118 -10.08 -2.27 -1.95
N VAL A 119 -9.23 -1.83 -2.89
CA VAL A 119 -8.82 -0.41 -2.98
C VAL A 119 -10.03 0.46 -3.32
N ARG A 120 -10.86 0.03 -4.27
CA ARG A 120 -12.08 0.75 -4.67
C ARG A 120 -13.06 0.89 -3.51
N GLU A 121 -13.30 -0.18 -2.75
CA GLU A 121 -14.13 -0.15 -1.54
C GLU A 121 -13.58 0.87 -0.54
N THR A 122 -12.28 0.80 -0.27
CA THR A 122 -11.62 1.69 0.69
C THR A 122 -11.77 3.16 0.31
N VAL A 123 -11.44 3.53 -0.93
CA VAL A 123 -11.56 4.94 -1.36
C VAL A 123 -13.01 5.37 -1.51
N GLY A 124 -13.91 4.46 -1.84
CA GLY A 124 -15.36 4.70 -1.91
C GLY A 124 -15.98 5.15 -0.59
N LEU A 125 -15.33 4.89 0.54
CA LEU A 125 -15.74 5.42 1.85
C LEU A 125 -15.54 6.94 1.97
N ILE A 126 -14.67 7.52 1.13
CA ILE A 126 -14.28 8.94 1.21
C ILE A 126 -15.04 9.72 0.13
N PRO A 127 -15.97 10.62 0.50
CA PRO A 127 -16.73 11.38 -0.48
C PRO A 127 -15.85 12.19 -1.43
N GLY A 128 -16.12 12.09 -2.73
CA GLY A 128 -15.37 12.82 -3.76
C GLY A 128 -14.00 12.23 -4.10
N SER A 129 -13.66 11.04 -3.60
CA SER A 129 -12.44 10.33 -3.98
C SER A 129 -12.44 9.96 -5.47
N GLN A 130 -11.23 9.89 -6.04
CA GLN A 130 -10.97 9.42 -7.39
C GLN A 130 -10.37 8.01 -7.32
N PHE A 131 -10.64 7.16 -8.32
CA PHE A 131 -10.05 5.83 -8.41
C PHE A 131 -9.46 5.61 -9.81
N HIS A 132 -8.21 5.14 -9.85
CA HIS A 132 -7.50 4.78 -11.08
C HIS A 132 -7.04 3.33 -11.03
N LEU A 133 -7.37 2.57 -12.07
CA LEU A 133 -6.88 1.22 -12.28
C LEU A 133 -5.74 1.24 -13.30
N ILE A 134 -4.53 0.85 -12.87
CA ILE A 134 -3.38 0.70 -13.76
C ILE A 134 -3.34 -0.73 -14.30
N ARG A 135 -3.46 -0.88 -15.61
CA ARG A 135 -3.45 -2.20 -16.27
C ARG A 135 -2.05 -2.80 -16.33
N ASN A 136 -1.96 -4.13 -16.36
CA ASN A 136 -0.70 -4.88 -16.40
C ASN A 136 0.26 -4.46 -15.28
N SER A 137 -0.28 -4.31 -14.09
CA SER A 137 0.44 -3.90 -12.88
C SER A 137 -0.05 -4.70 -11.69
N GLY A 138 0.87 -5.13 -10.86
CA GLY A 138 0.60 -5.77 -9.58
C GLY A 138 0.51 -4.77 -8.42
N HIS A 139 0.98 -5.19 -7.27
CA HIS A 139 0.97 -4.45 -6.00
C HIS A 139 1.90 -3.24 -5.98
N LEU A 140 2.90 -3.20 -6.85
CA LEU A 140 3.89 -2.14 -6.95
C LEU A 140 3.80 -1.43 -8.32
N PRO A 141 2.72 -0.66 -8.60
CA PRO A 141 2.56 0.02 -9.88
C PRO A 141 3.67 1.04 -10.18
N CYS A 142 4.32 1.57 -9.15
CA CYS A 142 5.50 2.41 -9.30
C CYS A 142 6.71 1.67 -9.93
N VAL A 143 6.71 0.33 -9.88
CA VAL A 143 7.70 -0.54 -10.53
C VAL A 143 7.17 -1.02 -11.88
N ASP A 144 6.01 -1.68 -11.90
CA ASP A 144 5.44 -2.28 -13.09
C ASP A 144 5.12 -1.28 -14.20
N GLN A 145 4.56 -0.12 -13.83
CA GLN A 145 4.06 0.92 -14.74
C GLN A 145 4.47 2.32 -14.26
N SER A 146 5.78 2.50 -13.99
CA SER A 146 6.33 3.69 -13.35
C SER A 146 5.93 5.02 -13.99
N LYS A 147 5.89 5.09 -15.33
CA LYS A 147 5.53 6.31 -16.07
C LYS A 147 4.06 6.68 -15.87
N GLU A 148 3.16 5.69 -15.95
CA GLU A 148 1.73 5.91 -15.77
C GLU A 148 1.42 6.26 -14.31
N PHE A 149 2.01 5.53 -13.36
CA PHE A 149 1.89 5.83 -11.93
C PHE A 149 2.34 7.26 -11.62
N ALA A 150 3.53 7.66 -12.08
CA ALA A 150 4.07 9.00 -11.85
C ALA A 150 3.16 10.08 -12.45
N ARG A 151 2.62 9.87 -13.66
CA ARG A 151 1.68 10.80 -14.31
C ARG A 151 0.42 10.98 -13.46
N ILE A 152 -0.24 9.88 -13.05
CA ILE A 152 -1.47 9.92 -12.26
C ILE A 152 -1.25 10.66 -10.93
N VAL A 153 -0.16 10.34 -10.22
CA VAL A 153 0.18 11.00 -8.94
C VAL A 153 0.48 12.49 -9.16
N SER A 154 1.27 12.84 -10.19
CA SER A 154 1.60 14.24 -10.49
C SER A 154 0.36 15.07 -10.86
N ASP A 155 -0.54 14.50 -11.65
CA ASP A 155 -1.78 15.18 -12.03
C ASP A 155 -2.68 15.42 -10.82
N PHE A 156 -2.78 14.45 -9.91
CA PHE A 156 -3.48 14.63 -8.64
C PHE A 156 -2.83 15.71 -7.78
N MET A 157 -1.50 15.69 -7.62
CA MET A 157 -0.77 16.70 -6.83
C MET A 157 -1.00 18.12 -7.38
N ARG A 158 -1.03 18.29 -8.71
CA ARG A 158 -1.39 19.59 -9.33
C ARG A 158 -2.84 19.98 -9.03
N SER A 159 -3.76 19.03 -9.13
CA SER A 159 -5.20 19.30 -8.91
C SER A 159 -5.50 19.79 -7.49
N VAL A 160 -4.71 19.39 -6.51
CA VAL A 160 -4.86 19.81 -5.11
C VAL A 160 -3.93 20.98 -4.72
N GLY A 161 -3.21 21.54 -5.69
CA GLY A 161 -2.33 22.69 -5.48
C GLY A 161 -1.10 22.37 -4.62
N HIS A 162 -0.55 21.15 -4.72
CA HIS A 162 0.65 20.75 -4.00
C HIS A 162 1.93 21.08 -4.80
N ILE A 163 1.88 20.97 -6.12
CA ILE A 163 2.93 21.35 -7.09
C ILE A 163 2.32 22.16 -8.24
#